data_3b6fe22a3a502935045a214c1f20ab88
#
_entry.id   3b6fe22a3a502935045a214c1f20ab88
#
_cell.length_a   1.000
_cell.length_b   1.000
_cell.length_c   1.000
_cell.angle_alpha   90.00
_cell.angle_beta   90.00
_cell.angle_gamma   90.00
#
_symmetry.space_group_name_H-M   'P 1'
#
loop_
_entity.id
_entity.type
_entity.pdbx_description
1 polymer ?
#
loop_
_entity_poly.entity_id
_entity_poly.type
_entity_poly.pdbx_seq_one_letter_code
_entity_poly.pdbx_strand_id
1 'polypeptide(L)'
;MATHITKDNYQSEVASIEQGLLLCHKKLCPHCKNMEKVIEKFMGQRAGLTLILLDSEDEPEALAALGAERVPTIMIIKGGKVVGSKTGLMNPKELAALYDKSK
;
A
#
# COMPACT_ATOMS: atom_id res chain seq x y z
N MET A 1 2.75 -13.33 -2.42
CA MET A 1 3.46 -12.47 -3.39
C MET A 1 2.66 -11.22 -3.68
N ALA A 2 3.36 -10.11 -3.85
CA ALA A 2 2.71 -8.84 -4.15
C ALA A 2 2.57 -8.66 -5.66
N THR A 3 1.44 -8.06 -6.06
CA THR A 3 1.17 -7.77 -7.46
C THR A 3 1.39 -6.29 -7.70
N HIS A 4 2.08 -5.95 -8.79
CA HIS A 4 2.23 -4.56 -9.20
C HIS A 4 1.01 -4.12 -10.00
N ILE A 5 0.49 -2.94 -9.66
CA ILE A 5 -0.67 -2.37 -10.36
C ILE A 5 -0.22 -1.25 -11.30
N THR A 6 -1.04 -0.98 -12.30
CA THR A 6 -0.76 0.00 -13.35
C THR A 6 -1.91 1.01 -13.42
N LYS A 7 -1.73 2.04 -14.24
CA LYS A 7 -2.79 3.02 -14.49
C LYS A 7 -4.03 2.38 -15.12
N ASP A 8 -3.85 1.25 -15.80
CA ASP A 8 -4.96 0.57 -16.48
C ASP A 8 -5.73 -0.37 -15.58
N ASN A 9 -5.10 -0.91 -14.52
CA ASN A 9 -5.75 -1.91 -13.68
C ASN A 9 -5.88 -1.54 -12.20
N TYR A 10 -5.39 -0.36 -11.77
CA TYR A 10 -5.39 -0.05 -10.34
C TYR A 10 -6.80 -0.03 -9.74
N GLN A 11 -7.78 0.44 -10.48
CA GLN A 11 -9.15 0.51 -9.99
C GLN A 11 -9.74 -0.88 -9.78
N SER A 12 -9.57 -1.77 -10.75
CA SER A 12 -10.11 -3.13 -10.64
C SER A 12 -9.37 -3.95 -9.59
N GLU A 13 -8.05 -3.76 -9.48
CA GLU A 13 -7.27 -4.48 -8.48
C GLU A 13 -7.65 -4.06 -7.06
N VAL A 14 -7.79 -2.76 -6.82
CA VAL A 14 -8.23 -2.26 -5.52
C VAL A 14 -9.64 -2.76 -5.21
N ALA A 15 -10.54 -2.70 -6.17
CA ALA A 15 -11.93 -3.12 -5.98
C ALA A 15 -12.06 -4.61 -5.65
N SER A 16 -11.10 -5.43 -6.05
CA SER A 16 -11.13 -6.86 -5.80
C SER A 16 -10.61 -7.27 -4.42
N ILE A 17 -10.05 -6.33 -3.66
CA ILE A 17 -9.43 -6.62 -2.37
C ILE A 17 -10.43 -6.35 -1.24
N GLU A 18 -10.70 -7.37 -0.43
CA GLU A 18 -11.54 -7.20 0.76
C GLU A 18 -10.74 -6.62 1.92
N GLN A 19 -9.53 -7.09 2.10
CA GLN A 19 -8.63 -6.61 3.15
C GLN A 19 -7.22 -6.61 2.61
N GLY A 20 -6.57 -5.47 2.61
CA GLY A 20 -5.21 -5.42 2.10
C GLY A 20 -4.54 -4.07 2.24
N LEU A 21 -3.37 -4.02 1.66
CA LEU A 21 -2.50 -2.85 1.69
C LEU A 21 -2.01 -2.53 0.29
N LEU A 22 -1.88 -1.24 0.00
CA LEU A 22 -1.22 -0.76 -1.20
C LEU A 22 0.01 0.02 -0.78
N LEU A 23 1.17 -0.36 -1.29
CA LEU A 23 2.41 0.38 -1.08
C LEU A 23 2.77 1.13 -2.35
N CYS A 24 2.81 2.44 -2.27
CA CYS A 24 3.35 3.29 -3.32
C CYS A 24 4.84 3.45 -3.05
N HIS A 25 5.66 3.05 -4.02
CA HIS A 25 7.11 3.04 -3.86
C HIS A 25 7.80 3.48 -5.14
N LYS A 26 9.12 3.51 -5.12
CA LYS A 26 9.93 3.73 -6.32
C LYS A 26 11.19 2.86 -6.24
N LYS A 27 11.86 2.72 -7.37
CA LYS A 27 13.14 2.02 -7.44
C LYS A 27 14.18 2.84 -6.69
N LEU A 28 15.21 2.19 -6.17
CA LEU A 28 16.33 2.85 -5.47
C LEU A 28 15.85 3.75 -4.31
N CYS A 29 14.85 3.29 -3.58
CA CYS A 29 14.31 4.02 -2.43
C CYS A 29 14.57 3.22 -1.16
N PRO A 30 15.54 3.60 -0.33
CA PRO A 30 15.81 2.85 0.92
C PRO A 30 14.64 2.84 1.88
N HIS A 31 13.89 3.94 1.97
CA HIS A 31 12.72 4.04 2.83
C HIS A 31 11.60 3.11 2.36
N CYS A 32 11.44 2.96 1.04
CA CYS A 32 10.46 2.05 0.49
C CYS A 32 10.81 0.60 0.82
N LYS A 33 12.09 0.25 0.75
CA LYS A 33 12.55 -1.10 1.11
C LYS A 33 12.30 -1.38 2.59
N ASN A 34 12.53 -0.40 3.46
CA ASN A 34 12.24 -0.55 4.87
C ASN A 34 10.77 -0.75 5.12
N MET A 35 9.91 -0.03 4.38
CA MET A 35 8.46 -0.21 4.49
C MET A 35 8.00 -1.58 4.00
N GLU A 36 8.63 -2.12 2.97
CA GLU A 36 8.33 -3.48 2.53
C GLU A 36 8.55 -4.49 3.65
N LYS A 37 9.65 -4.34 4.39
CA LYS A 37 9.96 -5.21 5.52
C LYS A 37 8.95 -5.05 6.65
N VAL A 38 8.54 -3.82 6.93
CA VAL A 38 7.52 -3.53 7.94
C VAL A 38 6.20 -4.20 7.54
N ILE A 39 5.81 -4.08 6.29
CA ILE A 39 4.58 -4.68 5.76
C ILE A 39 4.64 -6.20 5.85
N GLU A 40 5.76 -6.81 5.47
CA GLU A 40 5.93 -8.26 5.55
C GLU A 40 5.74 -8.76 6.98
N LYS A 41 6.34 -8.06 7.94
CA LYS A 41 6.20 -8.42 9.35
C LYS A 41 4.76 -8.27 9.82
N PHE A 42 4.10 -7.21 9.44
CA PHE A 42 2.70 -6.97 9.79
C PHE A 42 1.81 -8.07 9.20
N MET A 43 1.99 -8.39 7.93
CA MET A 43 1.20 -9.41 7.25
C MET A 43 1.47 -10.81 7.79
N GLY A 44 2.68 -11.04 8.29
CA GLY A 44 3.02 -12.30 8.93
C GLY A 44 2.28 -12.51 10.25
N GLN A 45 1.79 -11.45 10.86
CA GLN A 45 1.03 -11.50 12.09
C GLN A 45 -0.49 -11.53 11.87
N ARG A 46 -0.92 -11.31 10.64
CA ARG A 46 -2.36 -11.26 10.29
C ARG A 46 -2.61 -12.01 8.99
N ALA A 47 -3.52 -12.97 9.04
CA ALA A 47 -3.86 -13.78 7.88
C ALA A 47 -4.89 -13.06 6.99
N GLY A 48 -4.93 -13.43 5.73
CA GLY A 48 -5.96 -12.96 4.81
C GLY A 48 -5.75 -11.60 4.18
N LEU A 49 -4.56 -11.01 4.36
CA LEU A 49 -4.25 -9.71 3.75
C LEU A 49 -3.62 -9.88 2.38
N THR A 50 -3.98 -8.98 1.48
CA THR A 50 -3.40 -8.90 0.14
C THR A 50 -2.55 -7.65 0.04
N LEU A 51 -1.38 -7.77 -0.56
CA LEU A 51 -0.51 -6.63 -0.80
C LEU A 51 -0.44 -6.35 -2.30
N ILE A 52 -0.69 -5.11 -2.69
CA ILE A 52 -0.43 -4.64 -4.05
C ILE A 52 0.57 -3.50 -4.01
N LEU A 53 1.34 -3.36 -5.08
CA LEU A 53 2.43 -2.40 -5.18
C LEU A 53 2.20 -1.46 -6.35
N LEU A 54 2.52 -0.20 -6.18
CA LEU A 54 2.49 0.79 -7.24
C LEU A 54 3.85 1.46 -7.33
N ASP A 55 4.49 1.37 -8.50
CA ASP A 55 5.76 2.04 -8.74
C ASP A 55 5.46 3.47 -9.20
N SER A 56 5.87 4.45 -8.41
CA SER A 56 5.56 5.85 -8.68
C SER A 56 6.26 6.40 -9.92
N GLU A 57 7.37 5.79 -10.31
CA GLU A 57 8.10 6.23 -11.50
C GLU A 57 7.48 5.65 -12.78
N ASP A 58 7.00 4.42 -12.73
CA ASP A 58 6.36 3.77 -13.86
C ASP A 58 4.90 4.22 -14.04
N GLU A 59 4.22 4.54 -12.93
CA GLU A 59 2.79 4.82 -12.94
C GLU A 59 2.43 6.12 -12.20
N PRO A 60 2.97 7.28 -12.64
CA PRO A 60 2.71 8.53 -11.94
C PRO A 60 1.24 8.97 -11.99
N GLU A 61 0.52 8.60 -13.06
CA GLU A 61 -0.89 8.94 -13.19
C GLU A 61 -1.75 8.20 -12.17
N ALA A 62 -1.48 6.90 -11.97
CA ALA A 62 -2.19 6.11 -10.97
C ALA A 62 -1.88 6.61 -9.56
N LEU A 63 -0.62 6.99 -9.31
CA LEU A 63 -0.22 7.55 -8.03
C LEU A 63 -1.03 8.81 -7.70
N ALA A 64 -1.13 9.72 -8.66
CA ALA A 64 -1.88 10.96 -8.48
C ALA A 64 -3.38 10.69 -8.30
N ALA A 65 -3.92 9.74 -9.07
CA ALA A 65 -5.33 9.39 -9.00
C ALA A 65 -5.69 8.80 -7.62
N LEU A 66 -4.75 8.10 -6.99
CA LEU A 66 -4.94 7.57 -5.64
C LEU A 66 -4.70 8.60 -4.54
N GLY A 67 -4.27 9.80 -4.91
CA GLY A 67 -4.06 10.88 -3.96
C GLY A 67 -2.71 10.86 -3.24
N ALA A 68 -1.76 10.07 -3.75
CA ALA A 68 -0.42 10.02 -3.17
C ALA A 68 0.51 10.99 -3.91
N GLU A 69 1.33 11.69 -3.17
CA GLU A 69 2.29 12.65 -3.72
C GLU A 69 3.74 12.25 -3.49
N ARG A 70 3.97 11.44 -2.48
CA ARG A 70 5.31 11.03 -2.07
C ARG A 70 5.37 9.53 -1.82
N VAL A 71 6.56 9.00 -1.80
CA VAL A 71 6.80 7.59 -1.48
C VAL A 71 7.80 7.51 -0.31
N PRO A 72 7.70 6.51 0.54
CA PRO A 72 6.67 5.49 0.55
C PRO A 72 5.33 6.03 1.08
N THR A 73 4.24 5.61 0.47
CA THR A 73 2.89 5.87 0.98
C THR A 73 2.19 4.52 1.10
N ILE A 74 1.58 4.28 2.26
CA ILE A 74 0.79 3.09 2.49
C ILE A 74 -0.68 3.46 2.50
N MET A 75 -1.47 2.68 1.78
CA MET A 75 -2.92 2.83 1.77
C MET A 75 -3.55 1.56 2.29
N ILE A 76 -4.58 1.71 3.11
CA ILE A 76 -5.33 0.59 3.68
C ILE A 76 -6.54 0.36 2.80
N ILE A 77 -6.75 -0.89 2.39
CA ILE A 77 -7.89 -1.26 1.54
C ILE A 77 -8.80 -2.20 2.32
N LYS A 78 -10.08 -1.84 2.40
CA LYS A 78 -11.11 -2.68 2.99
C LYS A 78 -12.38 -2.56 2.16
N GLY A 79 -12.97 -3.70 1.81
CA GLY A 79 -14.18 -3.72 1.02
C GLY A 79 -14.04 -3.12 -0.36
N GLY A 80 -12.85 -3.26 -0.95
CA GLY A 80 -12.58 -2.74 -2.29
C GLY A 80 -12.36 -1.24 -2.36
N LYS A 81 -12.09 -0.60 -1.22
CA LYS A 81 -11.91 0.85 -1.15
C LYS A 81 -10.70 1.22 -0.31
N VAL A 82 -10.04 2.31 -0.67
CA VAL A 82 -8.98 2.88 0.15
C VAL A 82 -9.65 3.62 1.31
N VAL A 83 -9.40 3.15 2.53
CA VAL A 83 -10.04 3.71 3.73
C VAL A 83 -9.07 4.41 4.67
N GLY A 84 -7.79 4.37 4.36
CA GLY A 84 -6.78 5.09 5.13
C GLY A 84 -5.49 5.18 4.35
N SER A 85 -4.67 6.16 4.67
CA SER A 85 -3.36 6.30 4.04
C SER A 85 -2.42 7.08 4.94
N LYS A 86 -1.12 6.81 4.77
CA LYS A 86 -0.08 7.56 5.47
C LYS A 86 1.19 7.55 4.64
N THR A 87 1.83 8.70 4.56
CA THR A 87 3.10 8.89 3.87
C THR A 87 4.25 8.82 4.88
N GLY A 88 5.36 8.22 4.49
CA GLY A 88 6.55 8.14 5.30
C GLY A 88 6.73 6.79 5.98
N LEU A 89 7.78 6.69 6.79
CA LEU A 89 8.11 5.45 7.47
C LEU A 89 7.20 5.22 8.68
N MET A 90 6.84 3.95 8.87
CA MET A 90 6.13 3.49 10.05
C MET A 90 6.79 2.20 10.54
N ASN A 91 6.74 1.97 11.86
CA ASN A 91 7.11 0.67 12.40
C ASN A 91 5.88 -0.26 12.35
N PRO A 92 6.05 -1.57 12.58
CA PRO A 92 4.90 -2.49 12.51
C PRO A 92 3.76 -2.14 13.45
N LYS A 93 4.07 -1.58 14.61
CA LYS A 93 3.05 -1.17 15.58
C LYS A 93 2.23 0.01 15.06
N GLU A 94 2.88 0.97 14.42
CA GLU A 94 2.21 2.12 13.82
C GLU A 94 1.33 1.69 12.65
N LEU A 95 1.82 0.76 11.83
CA LEU A 95 1.04 0.22 10.73
C LEU A 95 -0.19 -0.53 11.22
N ALA A 96 -0.03 -1.32 12.27
CA ALA A 96 -1.17 -2.03 12.87
C ALA A 96 -2.22 -1.05 13.39
N ALA A 97 -1.78 0.04 14.02
CA ALA A 97 -2.69 1.06 14.52
C ALA A 97 -3.44 1.74 13.37
N LEU A 98 -2.73 2.06 12.29
CA LEU A 98 -3.35 2.66 11.10
C LEU A 98 -4.39 1.73 10.51
N TYR A 99 -4.05 0.45 10.37
CA TYR A 99 -4.95 -0.55 9.81
C TYR A 99 -6.22 -0.70 10.65
N ASP A 100 -6.05 -0.84 11.96
CA ASP A 100 -7.20 -1.05 12.87
C ASP A 100 -8.08 0.18 12.98
N LYS A 101 -7.51 1.37 12.84
CA LYS A 101 -8.22 2.64 12.89
C LYS A 101 -8.99 2.93 11.60
N SER A 102 -8.53 2.40 10.48
CA SER A 102 -9.16 2.61 9.17
C SER A 102 -10.40 1.72 9.03
N LYS A 103 -11.47 2.29 8.50
CA LYS A 103 -12.75 1.56 8.40
C LYS A 103 -13.26 1.50 6.98
#